data_0abe765341bdd9401ae025bee84291c5
#
_entry.id   0abe765341bdd9401ae025bee84291c5
#
_cell.length_a   1.000
_cell.length_b   1.000
_cell.length_c   1.000
_cell.angle_alpha   90.00
_cell.angle_beta   90.00
_cell.angle_gamma   90.00
#
_symmetry.space_group_name_H-M   'P 1'
#
loop_
_entity.id
_entity.type
_entity.pdbx_description
1 polymer ?
#
loop_
_entity_poly.entity_id
_entity_poly.type
_entity_poly.pdbx_seq_one_letter_code
_entity_poly.pdbx_strand_id
1 'polypeptide(L)'
;LADEKPDLVVSTGDHISQGRAIGALLEALTPLRGLPGVFVLGSNDFEAPVWRNPAAYLWSTTSDLEDPTRVALPTEHLRERLQGLGWVDLDDAAVRVRAAGCALDLRGTGAPHIGLDHYERVSGPPAADAAVTIGVTHAPYRRVLDAMVDDGVGLVLAGHTHGGQVCLPNGRAIITNCDIDPGRASGLHRWEHAGHEGWLHVSN
;
A
#
# COMPACT_ATOMS: atom_id res chain seq x y z
N LEU A 1 -0.42 3.28 18.43
CA LEU A 1 -1.51 2.74 17.59
C LEU A 1 -2.54 1.95 18.43
N ALA A 2 -2.11 1.00 19.27
CA ALA A 2 -3.04 0.20 20.08
C ALA A 2 -3.87 1.04 21.07
N ASP A 3 -3.30 2.12 21.59
CA ASP A 3 -3.97 3.04 22.52
C ASP A 3 -5.14 3.80 21.87
N GLU A 4 -5.12 3.94 20.53
CA GLU A 4 -6.20 4.57 19.76
C GLU A 4 -7.43 3.64 19.60
N LYS A 5 -7.32 2.37 20.00
CA LYS A 5 -8.36 1.34 19.90
C LYS A 5 -8.97 1.24 18.48
N PRO A 6 -8.16 0.99 17.46
CA PRO A 6 -8.66 0.92 16.09
C PRO A 6 -9.60 -0.27 15.91
N ASP A 7 -10.62 -0.09 15.06
CA ASP A 7 -11.55 -1.16 14.66
C ASP A 7 -11.03 -1.99 13.48
N LEU A 8 -10.07 -1.44 12.72
CA LEU A 8 -9.45 -2.09 11.56
C LEU A 8 -8.00 -1.61 11.42
N VAL A 9 -7.12 -2.54 11.11
CA VAL A 9 -5.73 -2.27 10.74
C VAL A 9 -5.57 -2.44 9.24
N VAL A 10 -4.98 -1.45 8.56
CA VAL A 10 -4.61 -1.55 7.15
C VAL A 10 -3.12 -1.31 7.02
N SER A 11 -2.39 -2.29 6.50
CA SER A 11 -0.97 -2.15 6.22
C SER A 11 -0.71 -2.07 4.72
N THR A 12 0.00 -1.03 4.32
CA THR A 12 0.22 -0.70 2.90
C THR A 12 1.57 -1.20 2.35
N GLY A 13 2.23 -2.14 3.04
CA GLY A 13 3.44 -2.79 2.53
C GLY A 13 4.75 -2.20 3.05
N ASP A 14 5.86 -2.72 2.51
CA ASP A 14 7.23 -2.40 2.93
C ASP A 14 7.49 -2.70 4.41
N HIS A 15 7.03 -3.89 4.85
CA HIS A 15 7.11 -4.34 6.23
C HIS A 15 8.53 -4.62 6.70
N ILE A 16 9.38 -5.09 5.78
CA ILE A 16 10.76 -5.49 6.07
C ILE A 16 11.72 -4.97 5.00
N SER A 17 12.98 -4.87 5.35
CA SER A 17 14.09 -4.63 4.43
C SER A 17 15.15 -5.73 4.51
N GLN A 18 14.97 -6.68 5.42
CA GLN A 18 15.86 -7.82 5.66
C GLN A 18 15.06 -8.96 6.29
N GLY A 19 15.30 -10.20 5.85
CA GLY A 19 14.55 -11.36 6.35
C GLY A 19 14.60 -11.55 7.87
N ARG A 20 15.72 -11.18 8.51
CA ARG A 20 15.87 -11.24 9.97
C ARG A 20 14.96 -10.26 10.73
N ALA A 21 14.38 -9.27 10.06
CA ALA A 21 13.50 -8.28 10.68
C ALA A 21 12.08 -8.79 10.98
N ILE A 22 11.69 -9.95 10.41
CA ILE A 22 10.34 -10.50 10.60
C ILE A 22 10.00 -10.71 12.08
N GLY A 23 10.94 -11.23 12.87
CA GLY A 23 10.73 -11.42 14.32
C GLY A 23 10.42 -10.12 15.05
N ALA A 24 11.23 -9.08 14.81
CA ALA A 24 11.05 -7.76 15.42
C ALA A 24 9.75 -7.07 14.95
N LEU A 25 9.40 -7.24 13.66
CA LEU A 25 8.12 -6.76 13.14
C LEU A 25 6.94 -7.37 13.88
N LEU A 26 6.92 -8.69 14.04
CA LEU A 26 5.82 -9.38 14.72
C LEU A 26 5.73 -9.01 16.20
N GLU A 27 6.85 -8.79 16.85
CA GLU A 27 6.89 -8.28 18.22
C GLU A 27 6.25 -6.89 18.31
N ALA A 28 6.62 -6.00 17.39
CA ALA A 28 6.04 -4.65 17.30
C ALA A 28 4.53 -4.65 16.99
N LEU A 29 4.05 -5.62 16.20
CA LEU A 29 2.64 -5.78 15.85
C LEU A 29 1.82 -6.54 16.91
N THR A 30 2.46 -7.11 17.93
CA THR A 30 1.77 -7.87 19.00
C THR A 30 0.61 -7.12 19.64
N PRO A 31 0.69 -5.80 19.92
CA PRO A 31 -0.43 -5.04 20.48
C PRO A 31 -1.67 -4.93 19.58
N LEU A 32 -1.52 -5.22 18.29
CA LEU A 32 -2.61 -5.18 17.30
C LEU A 32 -3.19 -6.58 17.01
N ARG A 33 -2.67 -7.61 17.68
CA ARG A 33 -3.13 -8.99 17.51
C ARG A 33 -4.58 -9.14 17.90
N GLY A 34 -5.35 -9.85 17.05
CA GLY A 34 -6.77 -10.08 17.28
C GLY A 34 -7.67 -8.94 16.81
N LEU A 35 -7.12 -7.81 16.37
CA LEU A 35 -7.88 -6.82 15.63
C LEU A 35 -8.05 -7.27 14.17
N PRO A 36 -9.22 -7.02 13.56
CA PRO A 36 -9.36 -7.18 12.12
C PRO A 36 -8.28 -6.41 11.40
N GLY A 37 -7.64 -7.05 10.43
CA GLY A 37 -6.58 -6.39 9.68
C GLY A 37 -6.48 -6.92 8.27
N VAL A 38 -5.95 -6.07 7.40
CA VAL A 38 -5.62 -6.40 6.02
C VAL A 38 -4.25 -5.84 5.67
N PHE A 39 -3.58 -6.45 4.72
CA PHE A 39 -2.29 -5.98 4.25
C PHE A 39 -2.12 -6.21 2.75
N VAL A 40 -1.28 -5.40 2.14
CA VAL A 40 -0.65 -5.65 0.84
C VAL A 40 0.86 -5.67 1.05
N LEU A 41 1.59 -6.30 0.13
CA LEU A 41 3.05 -6.30 0.18
C LEU A 41 3.63 -5.17 -0.66
N GLY A 42 4.74 -4.61 -0.20
CA GLY A 42 5.50 -3.60 -0.92
C GLY A 42 6.74 -4.17 -1.60
N SER A 43 7.41 -3.37 -2.40
CA SER A 43 8.60 -3.80 -3.15
C SER A 43 9.75 -4.27 -2.23
N ASN A 44 9.90 -3.65 -1.06
CA ASN A 44 10.91 -4.03 -0.08
C ASN A 44 10.55 -5.30 0.72
N ASP A 45 9.36 -5.87 0.53
CA ASP A 45 8.99 -7.18 1.08
C ASP A 45 9.43 -8.33 0.17
N PHE A 46 9.74 -8.05 -1.11
CA PHE A 46 10.22 -9.04 -2.09
C PHE A 46 11.74 -9.07 -2.19
N GLU A 47 12.36 -7.90 -2.19
CA GLU A 47 13.80 -7.74 -2.39
C GLU A 47 14.39 -6.73 -1.41
N ALA A 48 15.57 -7.03 -0.90
CA ALA A 48 16.28 -6.13 -0.01
C ALA A 48 16.64 -4.82 -0.76
N PRO A 49 16.43 -3.64 -0.13
CA PRO A 49 16.79 -2.39 -0.73
C PRO A 49 18.31 -2.31 -0.99
N VAL A 50 18.70 -1.84 -2.17
CA VAL A 50 20.11 -1.61 -2.54
C VAL A 50 20.41 -0.14 -2.35
N TRP A 51 21.61 0.15 -1.85
CA TRP A 51 22.03 1.54 -1.72
C TRP A 51 22.10 2.21 -3.09
N ARG A 52 21.43 3.33 -3.27
CA ARG A 52 21.44 4.13 -4.49
C ARG A 52 21.93 5.54 -4.21
N ASN A 53 22.66 6.10 -5.18
CA ASN A 53 22.99 7.50 -5.12
C ASN A 53 21.69 8.35 -5.16
N PRO A 54 21.40 9.17 -4.14
CA PRO A 54 20.17 9.99 -4.13
C PRO A 54 20.03 10.89 -5.36
N ALA A 55 21.12 11.33 -5.97
CA ALA A 55 21.07 12.13 -7.18
C ALA A 55 20.52 11.37 -8.40
N ALA A 56 20.55 10.02 -8.39
CA ALA A 56 19.98 9.22 -9.49
C ALA A 56 18.46 9.41 -9.63
N TYR A 57 17.75 9.75 -8.56
CA TYR A 57 16.32 10.04 -8.59
C TYR A 57 15.95 11.30 -9.38
N LEU A 58 16.93 12.16 -9.72
CA LEU A 58 16.67 13.36 -10.52
C LEU A 58 16.45 13.07 -12.02
N TRP A 59 16.89 11.89 -12.49
CA TRP A 59 16.78 11.50 -13.91
C TRP A 59 16.35 10.06 -14.19
N SER A 60 16.08 9.27 -13.14
CA SER A 60 15.51 7.94 -13.26
C SER A 60 14.34 7.78 -12.30
N THR A 61 13.14 7.56 -12.84
CA THR A 61 11.90 7.30 -12.07
C THR A 61 11.56 5.82 -11.98
N THR A 62 12.29 4.97 -12.68
CA THR A 62 12.08 3.51 -12.71
C THR A 62 13.08 2.82 -11.81
N SER A 63 12.60 1.89 -11.00
CA SER A 63 13.46 0.90 -10.37
C SER A 63 14.05 0.03 -11.47
N ASP A 64 15.39 -0.08 -11.56
CA ASP A 64 16.01 -1.10 -12.38
C ASP A 64 15.68 -2.45 -11.74
N LEU A 65 14.65 -3.10 -12.28
CA LEU A 65 14.15 -4.40 -11.79
C LEU A 65 15.17 -5.53 -12.04
N GLU A 66 16.16 -5.27 -12.89
CA GLU A 66 17.16 -6.26 -13.30
C GLU A 66 18.52 -6.09 -12.59
N ASP A 67 18.58 -5.47 -11.42
CA ASP A 67 19.83 -5.40 -10.66
C ASP A 67 20.16 -6.80 -10.09
N PRO A 68 21.20 -7.49 -10.63
CA PRO A 68 21.54 -8.84 -10.19
C PRO A 68 22.10 -8.90 -8.77
N THR A 69 22.31 -7.74 -8.12
CA THR A 69 22.80 -7.67 -6.75
C THR A 69 21.65 -7.67 -5.72
N ARG A 70 20.40 -7.61 -6.17
CA ARG A 70 19.26 -7.66 -5.27
C ARG A 70 19.13 -9.02 -4.61
N VAL A 71 18.92 -9.01 -3.31
CA VAL A 71 18.75 -10.20 -2.51
C VAL A 71 17.25 -10.42 -2.27
N ALA A 72 16.73 -11.54 -2.75
CA ALA A 72 15.36 -11.94 -2.49
C ALA A 72 15.11 -12.14 -0.99
N LEU A 73 13.98 -11.67 -0.51
CA LEU A 73 13.56 -11.80 0.86
C LEU A 73 12.60 -13.00 1.03
N PRO A 74 12.43 -13.51 2.25
CA PRO A 74 11.53 -14.62 2.53
C PRO A 74 10.05 -14.14 2.57
N THR A 75 9.56 -13.66 1.44
CA THR A 75 8.25 -13.01 1.28
C THR A 75 7.10 -13.90 1.70
N GLU A 76 7.12 -15.19 1.29
CA GLU A 76 6.07 -16.13 1.67
C GLU A 76 6.05 -16.37 3.19
N HIS A 77 7.21 -16.43 3.82
CA HIS A 77 7.28 -16.56 5.28
C HIS A 77 6.72 -15.29 5.96
N LEU A 78 7.02 -14.09 5.46
CA LEU A 78 6.41 -12.85 5.95
C LEU A 78 4.88 -12.90 5.81
N ARG A 79 4.37 -13.30 4.65
CA ARG A 79 2.94 -13.45 4.34
C ARG A 79 2.24 -14.38 5.34
N GLU A 80 2.78 -15.57 5.53
CA GLU A 80 2.27 -16.53 6.52
C GLU A 80 2.24 -15.95 7.94
N ARG A 81 3.26 -15.18 8.30
CA ARG A 81 3.35 -14.59 9.64
C ARG A 81 2.34 -13.47 9.86
N LEU A 82 2.07 -12.62 8.85
CA LEU A 82 1.03 -11.59 8.91
C LEU A 82 -0.37 -12.23 8.96
N GLN A 83 -0.62 -13.27 8.15
CA GLN A 83 -1.85 -14.05 8.23
C GLN A 83 -2.02 -14.73 9.59
N GLY A 84 -0.93 -15.14 10.23
CA GLY A 84 -0.92 -15.69 11.60
C GLY A 84 -1.31 -14.69 12.69
N LEU A 85 -1.36 -13.38 12.41
CA LEU A 85 -1.97 -12.35 13.26
C LEU A 85 -3.50 -12.31 13.13
N GLY A 86 -4.07 -13.01 12.14
CA GLY A 86 -5.48 -12.95 11.76
C GLY A 86 -5.76 -11.91 10.66
N TRP A 87 -4.73 -11.37 10.01
CA TRP A 87 -4.89 -10.39 8.95
C TRP A 87 -5.06 -11.06 7.58
N VAL A 88 -5.83 -10.41 6.69
CA VAL A 88 -6.09 -10.90 5.34
C VAL A 88 -5.14 -10.25 4.36
N ASP A 89 -4.54 -11.09 3.52
CA ASP A 89 -3.76 -10.66 2.38
C ASP A 89 -4.67 -10.10 1.28
N LEU A 90 -4.40 -8.89 0.85
CA LEU A 90 -5.13 -8.22 -0.22
C LEU A 90 -4.33 -8.07 -1.52
N ASP A 91 -3.19 -8.74 -1.68
CA ASP A 91 -2.51 -8.77 -2.98
C ASP A 91 -3.44 -9.42 -4.02
N ASP A 92 -4.02 -8.61 -4.92
CA ASP A 92 -5.01 -8.98 -5.93
C ASP A 92 -6.21 -9.76 -5.35
N ALA A 93 -6.66 -9.35 -4.17
CA ALA A 93 -7.74 -9.98 -3.43
C ALA A 93 -8.77 -8.98 -2.90
N ALA A 94 -9.96 -9.46 -2.60
CA ALA A 94 -11.03 -8.69 -1.98
C ALA A 94 -11.61 -9.43 -0.78
N VAL A 95 -11.98 -8.69 0.25
CA VAL A 95 -12.59 -9.24 1.45
C VAL A 95 -13.64 -8.29 2.01
N ARG A 96 -14.68 -8.86 2.60
CA ARG A 96 -15.65 -8.10 3.41
C ARG A 96 -15.30 -8.20 4.87
N VAL A 97 -15.22 -7.05 5.51
CA VAL A 97 -14.91 -6.93 6.94
C VAL A 97 -16.02 -6.13 7.63
N ARG A 98 -16.33 -6.49 8.87
CA ARG A 98 -17.12 -5.63 9.74
C ARG A 98 -16.21 -4.89 10.71
N ALA A 99 -16.26 -3.56 10.66
CA ALA A 99 -15.51 -2.70 11.55
C ALA A 99 -16.41 -1.52 11.97
N ALA A 100 -16.34 -1.09 13.22
CA ALA A 100 -17.19 -0.02 13.78
C ALA A 100 -18.69 -0.20 13.50
N GLY A 101 -19.18 -1.44 13.44
CA GLY A 101 -20.59 -1.76 13.11
C GLY A 101 -20.96 -1.66 11.63
N CYS A 102 -20.05 -1.22 10.76
CA CYS A 102 -20.26 -1.08 9.32
C CYS A 102 -19.72 -2.28 8.54
N ALA A 103 -20.35 -2.61 7.42
CA ALA A 103 -19.80 -3.53 6.44
C ALA A 103 -18.90 -2.75 5.48
N LEU A 104 -17.65 -3.18 5.38
CA LEU A 104 -16.64 -2.60 4.50
C LEU A 104 -16.33 -3.61 3.39
N ASP A 105 -16.24 -3.13 2.15
CA ASP A 105 -15.72 -3.88 1.00
C ASP A 105 -14.27 -3.44 0.78
N LEU A 106 -13.31 -4.32 1.05
CA LEU A 106 -11.89 -4.03 0.93
C LEU A 106 -11.33 -4.75 -0.29
N ARG A 107 -10.63 -4.03 -1.14
CA ARG A 107 -9.99 -4.56 -2.35
C ARG A 107 -8.55 -4.10 -2.41
N GLY A 108 -7.66 -4.99 -2.71
CA GLY A 108 -6.26 -4.65 -2.82
C GLY A 108 -5.62 -5.18 -4.09
N THR A 109 -4.45 -4.67 -4.36
CA THR A 109 -3.59 -5.15 -5.44
C THR A 109 -2.14 -5.17 -4.99
N GLY A 110 -1.37 -6.09 -5.57
CA GLY A 110 0.04 -6.26 -5.31
C GLY A 110 0.86 -5.00 -5.60
N ALA A 111 2.17 -5.08 -5.50
CA ALA A 111 3.08 -3.94 -5.59
C ALA A 111 3.18 -3.37 -7.03
N PRO A 112 2.52 -2.24 -7.36
CA PRO A 112 2.52 -1.69 -8.72
C PRO A 112 3.90 -1.21 -9.15
N HIS A 113 4.75 -0.85 -8.19
CA HIS A 113 6.10 -0.35 -8.44
C HIS A 113 7.00 -1.39 -9.12
N ILE A 114 6.75 -2.66 -8.89
CA ILE A 114 7.49 -3.78 -9.48
C ILE A 114 6.63 -4.64 -10.42
N GLY A 115 5.47 -4.12 -10.85
CA GLY A 115 4.61 -4.78 -11.84
C GLY A 115 3.91 -6.05 -11.35
N LEU A 116 3.68 -6.17 -10.04
CA LEU A 116 2.98 -7.30 -9.44
C LEU A 116 1.50 -6.99 -9.16
N ASP A 117 0.97 -5.92 -9.71
CA ASP A 117 -0.42 -5.52 -9.54
C ASP A 117 -1.32 -6.11 -10.62
N HIS A 118 -2.37 -6.79 -10.23
CA HIS A 118 -3.39 -7.38 -11.09
C HIS A 118 -4.79 -7.00 -10.58
N TYR A 119 -5.04 -5.69 -10.44
CA TYR A 119 -6.32 -5.17 -9.92
C TYR A 119 -7.53 -5.68 -10.70
N GLU A 120 -7.39 -6.01 -11.98
CA GLU A 120 -8.44 -6.60 -12.81
C GLU A 120 -9.04 -7.90 -12.24
N ARG A 121 -8.35 -8.58 -11.33
CA ARG A 121 -8.86 -9.80 -10.66
C ARG A 121 -9.94 -9.50 -9.63
N VAL A 122 -9.98 -8.27 -9.13
CA VAL A 122 -10.91 -7.82 -8.08
C VAL A 122 -11.72 -6.60 -8.49
N SER A 123 -11.59 -6.18 -9.76
CA SER A 123 -12.34 -5.06 -10.32
C SER A 123 -13.84 -5.37 -10.38
N GLY A 124 -14.64 -4.32 -10.38
CA GLY A 124 -16.10 -4.39 -10.51
C GLY A 124 -16.84 -3.45 -9.54
N PRO A 125 -18.15 -3.38 -9.64
CA PRO A 125 -18.95 -2.45 -8.84
C PRO A 125 -18.82 -2.71 -7.33
N PRO A 126 -19.04 -1.69 -6.49
CA PRO A 126 -19.11 -1.85 -5.05
C PRO A 126 -20.12 -2.89 -4.62
N ALA A 127 -19.85 -3.58 -3.52
CA ALA A 127 -20.81 -4.47 -2.92
C ALA A 127 -22.05 -3.69 -2.43
N ALA A 128 -23.25 -4.12 -2.83
CA ALA A 128 -24.49 -3.37 -2.60
C ALA A 128 -24.82 -3.11 -1.12
N ASP A 129 -24.31 -3.94 -0.21
CA ASP A 129 -24.50 -3.86 1.24
C ASP A 129 -23.29 -3.25 1.98
N ALA A 130 -22.26 -2.82 1.27
CA ALA A 130 -21.12 -2.16 1.88
C ALA A 130 -21.42 -0.69 2.15
N ALA A 131 -21.06 -0.22 3.34
CA ALA A 131 -21.15 1.21 3.69
C ALA A 131 -20.12 2.03 2.91
N VAL A 132 -18.94 1.44 2.63
CA VAL A 132 -17.89 2.03 1.81
C VAL A 132 -17.01 0.92 1.21
N THR A 133 -16.53 1.18 -0.02
CA THR A 133 -15.49 0.35 -0.65
C THR A 133 -14.15 1.06 -0.49
N ILE A 134 -13.17 0.34 0.05
CA ILE A 134 -11.82 0.84 0.30
C ILE A 134 -10.84 0.05 -0.56
N GLY A 135 -10.07 0.78 -1.37
CA GLY A 135 -8.94 0.24 -2.12
C GLY A 135 -7.66 0.28 -1.29
N VAL A 136 -6.83 -0.73 -1.40
CA VAL A 136 -5.51 -0.78 -0.75
C VAL A 136 -4.46 -1.11 -1.80
N THR A 137 -3.44 -0.30 -1.90
CA THR A 137 -2.30 -0.53 -2.79
C THR A 137 -1.02 -0.09 -2.09
N HIS A 138 0.11 -0.76 -2.39
CA HIS A 138 1.38 -0.32 -1.83
C HIS A 138 1.75 1.07 -2.35
N ALA A 139 1.81 1.26 -3.65
CA ALA A 139 2.25 2.50 -4.29
C ALA A 139 1.11 3.16 -5.09
N PRO A 140 0.92 4.48 -4.98
CA PRO A 140 -0.19 5.20 -5.60
C PRO A 140 0.07 5.48 -7.09
N TYR A 141 0.13 4.44 -7.93
CA TYR A 141 0.22 4.60 -9.38
C TYR A 141 -1.13 4.99 -9.99
N ARG A 142 -1.13 5.99 -10.88
CA ARG A 142 -2.34 6.52 -11.50
C ARG A 142 -3.23 5.45 -12.10
N ARG A 143 -2.65 4.49 -12.85
CA ARG A 143 -3.43 3.40 -13.48
C ARG A 143 -4.23 2.58 -12.48
N VAL A 144 -3.69 2.37 -11.26
CA VAL A 144 -4.37 1.64 -10.19
C VAL A 144 -5.43 2.51 -9.54
N LEU A 145 -5.09 3.76 -9.24
CA LEU A 145 -6.02 4.73 -8.62
C LEU A 145 -7.22 5.00 -9.53
N ASP A 146 -6.97 5.22 -10.84
CA ASP A 146 -8.00 5.46 -11.84
C ASP A 146 -8.96 4.25 -11.93
N ALA A 147 -8.41 3.03 -12.04
CA ALA A 147 -9.21 1.80 -12.08
C ALA A 147 -10.06 1.59 -10.81
N MET A 148 -9.48 1.83 -9.62
CA MET A 148 -10.21 1.72 -8.36
C MET A 148 -11.35 2.72 -8.27
N VAL A 149 -11.12 3.98 -8.64
CA VAL A 149 -12.16 5.04 -8.58
C VAL A 149 -13.24 4.81 -9.64
N ASP A 150 -12.89 4.34 -10.82
CA ASP A 150 -13.86 3.96 -11.86
C ASP A 150 -14.79 2.83 -11.41
N ASP A 151 -14.29 1.92 -10.59
CA ASP A 151 -15.08 0.86 -9.95
C ASP A 151 -15.93 1.34 -8.75
N GLY A 152 -15.86 2.63 -8.39
CA GLY A 152 -16.63 3.21 -7.28
C GLY A 152 -15.97 3.02 -5.90
N VAL A 153 -14.65 2.81 -5.85
CA VAL A 153 -13.90 2.83 -4.58
C VAL A 153 -13.93 4.25 -4.02
N GLY A 154 -14.50 4.39 -2.81
CA GLY A 154 -14.66 5.72 -2.17
C GLY A 154 -13.41 6.24 -1.49
N LEU A 155 -12.51 5.34 -1.05
CA LEU A 155 -11.26 5.68 -0.39
C LEU A 155 -10.16 4.71 -0.82
N VAL A 156 -9.04 5.24 -1.31
CA VAL A 156 -7.82 4.45 -1.57
C VAL A 156 -6.78 4.77 -0.52
N LEU A 157 -6.19 3.73 0.07
CA LEU A 157 -5.09 3.81 1.03
C LEU A 157 -3.80 3.32 0.35
N ALA A 158 -2.76 4.15 0.38
CA ALA A 158 -1.47 3.87 -0.21
C ALA A 158 -0.31 4.31 0.68
N GLY A 159 0.88 3.78 0.42
CA GLY A 159 2.13 4.12 1.10
C GLY A 159 3.23 4.49 0.11
N HIS A 160 4.44 3.89 0.26
CA HIS A 160 5.57 3.89 -0.66
C HIS A 160 6.33 5.22 -0.81
N THR A 161 5.66 6.34 -0.87
CA THR A 161 6.25 7.64 -1.26
C THR A 161 7.14 8.25 -0.20
N HIS A 162 6.99 7.85 1.09
CA HIS A 162 7.69 8.42 2.24
C HIS A 162 7.61 9.96 2.33
N GLY A 163 6.50 10.55 1.84
CA GLY A 163 6.35 12.01 1.77
C GLY A 163 7.18 12.67 0.67
N GLY A 164 7.84 11.87 -0.18
CA GLY A 164 8.69 12.28 -1.29
C GLY A 164 10.13 11.82 -1.13
N GLN A 165 10.71 11.28 -2.21
CA GLN A 165 12.10 10.80 -2.23
C GLN A 165 13.11 11.94 -2.19
N VAL A 166 12.79 13.07 -2.80
CA VAL A 166 13.54 14.32 -2.76
C VAL A 166 12.59 15.45 -2.40
N CYS A 167 12.90 16.17 -1.33
CA CYS A 167 12.06 17.25 -0.83
C CYS A 167 12.82 18.57 -0.76
N LEU A 168 12.09 19.67 -0.93
CA LEU A 168 12.58 21.01 -0.60
C LEU A 168 12.74 21.18 0.91
N PRO A 169 13.51 22.19 1.39
CA PRO A 169 13.65 22.47 2.83
C PRO A 169 12.35 22.74 3.57
N ASN A 170 11.29 23.12 2.86
CA ASN A 170 9.94 23.32 3.41
C ASN A 170 9.10 22.02 3.46
N GLY A 171 9.69 20.87 3.18
CA GLY A 171 9.03 19.57 3.19
C GLY A 171 8.23 19.22 1.92
N ARG A 172 8.17 20.11 0.92
CA ARG A 172 7.46 19.83 -0.34
C ARG A 172 8.24 18.81 -1.16
N ALA A 173 7.59 17.71 -1.54
CA ALA A 173 8.16 16.72 -2.44
C ALA A 173 8.45 17.29 -3.84
N ILE A 174 9.57 16.88 -4.42
CA ILE A 174 9.92 17.13 -5.82
C ILE A 174 9.75 15.82 -6.62
N ILE A 175 10.09 14.69 -6.01
CA ILE A 175 10.06 13.35 -6.62
C ILE A 175 9.36 12.40 -5.66
N THR A 176 8.41 11.61 -6.17
CA THR A 176 7.61 10.67 -5.38
C THR A 176 7.97 9.20 -5.65
N ASN A 177 8.79 8.92 -6.65
CA ASN A 177 9.03 7.57 -7.18
C ASN A 177 7.75 6.86 -7.68
N CYS A 178 6.71 7.66 -7.98
CA CYS A 178 5.44 7.27 -8.57
C CYS A 178 5.06 8.29 -9.65
N ASP A 179 4.03 7.99 -10.43
CA ASP A 179 3.51 8.86 -11.49
C ASP A 179 2.44 9.87 -11.04
N ILE A 180 2.31 10.08 -9.72
CA ILE A 180 1.42 11.08 -9.14
C ILE A 180 2.08 12.46 -9.01
N ASP A 181 1.25 13.50 -8.90
CA ASP A 181 1.73 14.85 -8.57
C ASP A 181 2.49 14.84 -7.22
N PRO A 182 3.71 15.42 -7.14
CA PRO A 182 4.47 15.49 -5.89
C PRO A 182 3.71 16.13 -4.71
N GLY A 183 2.74 17.00 -4.98
CA GLY A 183 1.88 17.57 -3.95
C GLY A 183 0.95 16.55 -3.30
N ARG A 184 0.84 15.33 -3.85
CA ARG A 184 0.04 14.21 -3.33
C ARG A 184 0.88 13.12 -2.67
N ALA A 185 2.16 13.39 -2.42
CA ALA A 185 3.08 12.42 -1.82
C ALA A 185 2.71 12.00 -0.39
N SER A 186 1.84 12.72 0.29
CA SER A 186 1.35 12.37 1.63
C SER A 186 0.04 13.06 1.94
N GLY A 187 -0.74 12.47 2.87
CA GLY A 187 -2.00 13.05 3.34
C GLY A 187 -3.20 12.63 2.52
N LEU A 188 -4.31 13.35 2.70
CA LEU A 188 -5.61 13.05 2.08
C LEU A 188 -5.87 13.98 0.90
N HIS A 189 -6.18 13.38 -0.25
CA HIS A 189 -6.39 14.09 -1.52
C HIS A 189 -7.64 13.58 -2.22
N ARG A 190 -8.33 14.46 -2.93
CA ARG A 190 -9.40 14.07 -3.84
C ARG A 190 -8.79 13.48 -5.11
N TRP A 191 -9.35 12.35 -5.56
CA TRP A 191 -8.98 11.71 -6.83
C TRP A 191 -10.19 11.65 -7.74
N GLU A 192 -10.00 12.04 -8.99
CA GLU A 192 -11.05 12.10 -10.00
C GLU A 192 -10.55 11.47 -11.30
N HIS A 193 -11.36 10.59 -11.89
CA HIS A 193 -11.10 9.99 -13.19
C HIS A 193 -12.42 9.68 -13.90
N ALA A 194 -12.52 9.98 -15.21
CA ALA A 194 -13.66 9.68 -16.09
C ALA A 194 -15.06 10.04 -15.52
N GLY A 195 -15.15 11.06 -14.67
CA GLY A 195 -16.39 11.50 -14.03
C GLY A 195 -16.73 10.78 -12.73
N HIS A 196 -15.87 9.86 -12.28
CA HIS A 196 -15.93 9.22 -10.97
C HIS A 196 -15.00 9.94 -9.98
N GLU A 197 -15.30 9.86 -8.70
CA GLU A 197 -14.52 10.49 -7.65
C GLU A 197 -14.36 9.62 -6.42
N GLY A 198 -13.22 9.77 -5.75
CA GLY A 198 -12.91 9.12 -4.49
C GLY A 198 -11.85 9.91 -3.72
N TRP A 199 -11.43 9.38 -2.61
CA TRP A 199 -10.35 9.92 -1.80
C TRP A 199 -9.13 9.04 -1.88
N LEU A 200 -7.95 9.65 -1.95
CA LEU A 200 -6.64 9.00 -1.84
C LEU A 200 -6.00 9.46 -0.55
N HIS A 201 -5.67 8.53 0.34
CA HIS A 201 -4.80 8.78 1.48
C HIS A 201 -3.46 8.11 1.26
N VAL A 202 -2.38 8.89 1.29
CA VAL A 202 -1.00 8.39 1.21
C VAL A 202 -0.35 8.53 2.58
N SER A 203 0.02 7.40 3.18
CA SER A 203 0.75 7.36 4.46
C SER A 203 2.25 7.61 4.24
N ASN A 204 2.92 8.15 5.27
CA ASN A 204 4.37 8.34 5.32
C ASN A 204 5.04 7.22 6.08
#